data_16a898585f0ccc6bbecaf69d2266e75c
#
_entry.id   16a898585f0ccc6bbecaf69d2266e75c
#
_cell.length_a   1.000
_cell.length_b   1.000
_cell.length_c   1.000
_cell.angle_alpha   90.00
_cell.angle_beta   90.00
_cell.angle_gamma   90.00
#
_symmetry.space_group_name_H-M   'P 1'
#
loop_
_entity.id
_entity.type
_entity.pdbx_description
1 polymer ?
#
loop_
_entity_poly.entity_id
_entity_poly.type
_entity_poly.pdbx_seq_one_letter_code
_entity_poly.pdbx_strand_id
1 'polypeptide(L)'
;GDLVHCDFGITYLTLNTDCQELAYVLKPNETKAPKYLEDALIEGNEVQDIMTGLFEKGKTGNEILSETLRIGKEKGYKPQIYTHPLGTYGHSAGTTIGMWDSQGGVPFNGDFPMNYNTVYAIELNTKVFIEEWNKEIRVMLEEAGTFEETGFRYVNGRQTKLILIGDQRVHLGN
;
A
#
# COMPACT_ATOMS: atom_id res chain seq x y z
N GLY A 1 7.73 4.54 -20.96
CA GLY A 1 6.58 3.63 -20.88
C GLY A 1 6.69 2.64 -19.73
N ASP A 2 7.72 2.78 -18.86
CA ASP A 2 7.93 1.89 -17.72
C ASP A 2 7.09 2.32 -16.52
N LEU A 3 6.56 1.35 -15.78
CA LEU A 3 6.06 1.56 -14.42
C LEU A 3 7.23 1.39 -13.46
N VAL A 4 7.48 2.40 -12.67
CA VAL A 4 8.56 2.45 -11.68
C VAL A 4 7.96 2.34 -10.29
N HIS A 5 8.57 1.53 -9.46
CA HIS A 5 8.25 1.40 -8.04
C HIS A 5 9.43 1.92 -7.22
N CYS A 6 9.14 2.73 -6.22
CA CYS A 6 10.11 3.21 -5.25
C CYS A 6 9.61 2.83 -3.86
N ASP A 7 10.47 2.19 -3.10
CA ASP A 7 10.24 1.81 -1.70
C ASP A 7 11.37 2.42 -0.88
N PHE A 8 11.03 3.30 0.07
CA PHE A 8 12.03 3.98 0.88
C PHE A 8 11.46 4.47 2.21
N GLY A 9 12.35 4.55 3.19
CA GLY A 9 12.07 5.17 4.48
C GLY A 9 13.22 6.06 4.93
N ILE A 10 12.94 6.96 5.83
CA ILE A 10 13.94 7.77 6.52
C ILE A 10 13.77 7.66 8.03
N THR A 11 14.87 7.85 8.75
CA THR A 11 14.85 8.01 10.21
C THR A 11 15.04 9.47 10.55
N TYR A 12 14.09 10.05 11.28
CA TYR A 12 14.18 11.41 11.79
C TYR A 12 13.81 11.45 13.27
N LEU A 13 14.71 11.96 14.10
CA LEU A 13 14.54 12.06 15.55
C LEU A 13 14.00 10.75 16.19
N THR A 14 14.59 9.61 15.88
CA THR A 14 14.21 8.27 16.38
C THR A 14 12.90 7.69 15.83
N LEU A 15 12.21 8.38 14.97
CA LEU A 15 11.03 7.84 14.25
C LEU A 15 11.42 7.47 12.83
N ASN A 16 10.89 6.34 12.37
CA ASN A 16 11.05 5.88 11.01
C ASN A 16 9.79 6.17 10.20
N THR A 17 9.97 6.49 8.93
CA THR A 17 8.93 6.46 7.91
C THR A 17 9.10 5.22 7.06
N ASP A 18 8.02 4.80 6.41
CA ASP A 18 8.01 3.75 5.41
C ASP A 18 6.93 4.06 4.39
N CYS A 19 7.28 4.05 3.11
CA CYS A 19 6.32 4.33 2.05
C CYS A 19 6.76 3.77 0.70
N GLN A 20 5.79 3.43 -0.12
CA GLN A 20 6.00 2.98 -1.49
C GLN A 20 5.17 3.82 -2.44
N GLU A 21 5.81 4.26 -3.53
CA GLU A 21 5.20 5.10 -4.56
C GLU A 21 5.41 4.50 -5.94
N LEU A 22 4.40 4.66 -6.78
CA LEU A 22 4.43 4.25 -8.16
C LEU A 22 4.53 5.46 -9.10
N ALA A 23 5.40 5.35 -10.09
CA ALA A 23 5.57 6.35 -11.12
C ALA A 23 5.50 5.74 -12.51
N TYR A 24 5.02 6.50 -13.47
CA TYR A 24 5.02 6.13 -14.88
C TYR A 24 5.95 7.03 -15.68
N VAL A 25 6.85 6.41 -16.44
CA VAL A 25 7.74 7.13 -17.35
C VAL A 25 6.99 7.42 -18.66
N LEU A 26 6.67 8.69 -18.88
CA LEU A 26 5.95 9.13 -20.07
C LEU A 26 6.74 8.78 -21.35
N LYS A 27 6.07 8.20 -22.34
CA LYS A 27 6.60 8.08 -23.69
C LYS A 27 6.64 9.44 -24.38
N PRO A 28 7.40 9.61 -25.45
CA PRO A 28 7.37 10.85 -26.24
C PRO A 28 5.94 11.26 -26.60
N ASN A 29 5.60 12.51 -26.33
CA ASN A 29 4.27 13.12 -26.57
C ASN A 29 3.13 12.66 -25.64
N GLU A 30 3.39 11.81 -24.65
CA GLU A 30 2.41 11.53 -23.59
C GLU A 30 2.42 12.65 -22.53
N THR A 31 1.24 12.96 -21.98
CA THR A 31 1.04 13.95 -20.92
C THR A 31 0.37 13.36 -19.69
N LYS A 32 0.01 12.08 -19.74
CA LYS A 32 -0.66 11.34 -18.65
C LYS A 32 -0.32 9.86 -18.73
N ALA A 33 -0.46 9.16 -17.62
CA ALA A 33 -0.35 7.72 -17.59
C ALA A 33 -1.48 7.04 -18.40
N PRO A 34 -1.23 5.87 -18.98
CA PRO A 34 -2.29 5.07 -19.59
C PRO A 34 -3.38 4.70 -18.58
N LYS A 35 -4.63 4.73 -19.05
CA LYS A 35 -5.80 4.45 -18.20
C LYS A 35 -5.71 3.08 -17.54
N TYR A 36 -5.20 2.05 -18.20
CA TYR A 36 -5.08 0.71 -17.65
C TYR A 36 -4.14 0.64 -16.44
N LEU A 37 -3.12 1.52 -16.33
CA LEU A 37 -2.26 1.62 -15.15
C LEU A 37 -2.93 2.40 -14.02
N GLU A 38 -3.67 3.47 -14.34
CA GLU A 38 -4.48 4.18 -13.34
C GLU A 38 -5.59 3.27 -12.78
N ASP A 39 -6.23 2.45 -13.62
CA ASP A 39 -7.23 1.47 -13.18
C ASP A 39 -6.60 0.40 -12.26
N ALA A 40 -5.37 -0.05 -12.57
CA ALA A 40 -4.64 -0.96 -11.70
C ALA A 40 -4.30 -0.34 -10.34
N LEU A 41 -3.92 0.95 -10.30
CA LEU A 41 -3.71 1.67 -9.05
C LEU A 41 -5.00 1.78 -8.23
N ILE A 42 -6.14 2.05 -8.88
CA ILE A 42 -7.46 2.07 -8.22
C ILE A 42 -7.76 0.72 -7.57
N GLU A 43 -7.47 -0.40 -8.24
CA GLU A 43 -7.64 -1.73 -7.63
C GLU A 43 -6.80 -1.88 -6.35
N GLY A 44 -5.54 -1.43 -6.38
CA GLY A 44 -4.68 -1.43 -5.19
C GLY A 44 -5.27 -0.58 -4.06
N ASN A 45 -5.79 0.61 -4.37
CA ASN A 45 -6.46 1.46 -3.39
C ASN A 45 -7.73 0.82 -2.82
N GLU A 46 -8.51 0.08 -3.61
CA GLU A 46 -9.66 -0.66 -3.11
C GLU A 46 -9.26 -1.78 -2.14
N VAL A 47 -8.13 -2.44 -2.37
CA VAL A 47 -7.58 -3.42 -1.41
C VAL A 47 -7.17 -2.74 -0.11
N GLN A 48 -6.55 -1.55 -0.16
CA GLN A 48 -6.26 -0.75 1.04
C GLN A 48 -7.55 -0.40 1.80
N ASP A 49 -8.61 0.01 1.10
CA ASP A 49 -9.91 0.37 1.71
C ASP A 49 -10.57 -0.85 2.36
N ILE A 50 -10.52 -2.03 1.72
CA ILE A 50 -11.02 -3.28 2.29
C ILE A 50 -10.31 -3.57 3.61
N MET A 51 -8.98 -3.55 3.61
CA MET A 51 -8.18 -3.90 4.79
C MET A 51 -8.37 -2.90 5.93
N THR A 52 -8.23 -1.61 5.66
CA THR A 52 -8.34 -0.57 6.69
C THR A 52 -9.76 -0.42 7.22
N GLY A 53 -10.77 -0.74 6.41
CA GLY A 53 -12.17 -0.81 6.84
C GLY A 53 -12.47 -1.95 7.82
N LEU A 54 -11.58 -2.95 7.92
CA LEU A 54 -11.69 -4.05 8.88
C LEU A 54 -10.98 -3.77 10.21
N PHE A 55 -10.28 -2.64 10.34
CA PHE A 55 -9.58 -2.29 11.57
C PHE A 55 -10.56 -2.10 12.71
N GLU A 56 -10.40 -2.93 13.74
CA GLU A 56 -11.25 -2.95 14.92
C GLU A 56 -10.41 -3.29 16.14
N LYS A 57 -10.58 -2.56 17.24
CA LYS A 57 -9.87 -2.83 18.49
C LYS A 57 -10.16 -4.24 18.99
N GLY A 58 -9.12 -4.98 19.26
CA GLY A 58 -9.20 -6.36 19.75
C GLY A 58 -9.20 -7.43 18.65
N LYS A 59 -9.45 -7.08 17.40
CA LYS A 59 -9.32 -8.00 16.27
C LYS A 59 -7.84 -8.27 16.00
N THR A 60 -7.48 -9.51 15.74
CA THR A 60 -6.09 -9.90 15.46
C THR A 60 -5.68 -9.57 14.03
N GLY A 61 -4.38 -9.43 13.79
CA GLY A 61 -3.84 -9.24 12.43
C GLY A 61 -4.22 -10.38 11.49
N ASN A 62 -4.22 -11.62 12.01
CA ASN A 62 -4.60 -12.81 11.23
C ASN A 62 -6.09 -12.82 10.84
N GLU A 63 -6.98 -12.34 11.70
CA GLU A 63 -8.40 -12.18 11.36
C GLU A 63 -8.60 -11.13 10.27
N ILE A 64 -7.91 -9.98 10.38
CA ILE A 64 -7.97 -8.93 9.36
C ILE A 64 -7.39 -9.43 8.04
N LEU A 65 -6.24 -10.11 8.06
CA LEU A 65 -5.62 -10.72 6.88
C LEU A 65 -6.58 -11.65 6.16
N SER A 66 -7.12 -12.63 6.91
CA SER A 66 -8.03 -13.65 6.35
C SER A 66 -9.24 -13.02 5.68
N GLU A 67 -9.85 -12.04 6.33
CA GLU A 67 -11.05 -11.36 5.84
C GLU A 67 -10.73 -10.45 4.64
N THR A 68 -9.61 -9.73 4.66
CA THR A 68 -9.14 -8.92 3.53
C THR A 68 -8.94 -9.78 2.28
N LEU A 69 -8.22 -10.91 2.44
CA LEU A 69 -7.96 -11.83 1.33
C LEU A 69 -9.25 -12.46 0.79
N ARG A 70 -10.19 -12.79 1.67
CA ARG A 70 -11.50 -13.34 1.27
C ARG A 70 -12.30 -12.33 0.45
N ILE A 71 -12.47 -11.10 0.96
CA ILE A 71 -13.23 -10.05 0.28
C ILE A 71 -12.56 -9.65 -1.04
N GLY A 72 -11.23 -9.48 -1.03
CA GLY A 72 -10.47 -9.17 -2.25
C GLY A 72 -10.66 -10.24 -3.33
N LYS A 73 -10.59 -11.52 -2.95
CA LYS A 73 -10.81 -12.64 -3.88
C LYS A 73 -12.23 -12.67 -4.43
N GLU A 74 -13.24 -12.37 -3.61
CA GLU A 74 -14.65 -12.29 -4.05
C GLU A 74 -14.88 -11.17 -5.08
N LYS A 75 -14.10 -10.08 -4.99
CA LYS A 75 -14.08 -9.01 -5.99
C LYS A 75 -13.24 -9.33 -7.23
N GLY A 76 -12.55 -10.47 -7.26
CA GLY A 76 -11.67 -10.87 -8.36
C GLY A 76 -10.24 -10.36 -8.25
N TYR A 77 -9.89 -9.71 -7.15
CA TYR A 77 -8.54 -9.19 -6.88
C TYR A 77 -7.59 -10.30 -6.42
N LYS A 78 -6.29 -10.05 -6.52
CA LYS A 78 -5.22 -10.95 -6.07
C LYS A 78 -4.32 -10.25 -5.04
N PRO A 79 -4.87 -9.88 -3.87
CA PRO A 79 -4.13 -9.14 -2.86
C PRO A 79 -3.04 -9.98 -2.21
N GLN A 80 -1.98 -9.28 -1.79
CA GLN A 80 -0.94 -9.78 -0.90
C GLN A 80 -0.65 -8.69 0.13
N ILE A 81 -0.80 -9.01 1.41
CA ILE A 81 -0.78 -8.04 2.50
C ILE A 81 0.51 -8.19 3.31
N TYR A 82 1.12 -7.06 3.66
CA TYR A 82 2.28 -6.99 4.53
C TYR A 82 2.25 -5.73 5.41
N THR A 83 1.15 -5.47 6.07
CA THR A 83 0.95 -4.29 6.91
C THR A 83 1.51 -4.54 8.33
N HIS A 84 2.29 -3.60 8.83
CA HIS A 84 2.97 -3.72 10.12
C HIS A 84 2.96 -2.40 10.90
N PRO A 85 3.14 -2.45 12.24
CA PRO A 85 3.33 -1.24 13.04
C PRO A 85 4.61 -0.50 12.62
N LEU A 86 4.55 0.83 12.68
CA LEU A 86 5.62 1.75 12.31
C LEU A 86 5.90 2.73 13.47
N GLY A 87 7.16 3.09 13.70
CA GLY A 87 7.52 4.02 14.76
C GLY A 87 9.03 4.11 15.00
N THR A 88 9.47 3.75 16.21
CA THR A 88 10.90 3.73 16.56
C THR A 88 11.71 2.75 15.69
N TYR A 89 11.06 1.73 15.16
CA TYR A 89 11.60 0.81 14.16
C TYR A 89 10.73 0.87 12.91
N GLY A 90 11.30 0.67 11.72
CA GLY A 90 10.55 0.55 10.47
C GLY A 90 9.51 -0.57 10.57
N HIS A 91 9.93 -1.74 11.05
CA HIS A 91 9.03 -2.83 11.43
C HIS A 91 8.94 -2.90 12.95
N SER A 92 8.02 -2.14 13.52
CA SER A 92 7.83 -2.05 14.96
C SER A 92 7.08 -3.27 15.54
N ALA A 93 7.22 -3.48 16.85
CA ALA A 93 6.47 -4.51 17.56
C ALA A 93 4.97 -4.19 17.60
N GLY A 94 4.15 -5.22 17.52
CA GLY A 94 2.69 -5.14 17.57
C GLY A 94 2.00 -6.02 16.55
N THR A 95 0.76 -5.67 16.21
CA THR A 95 -0.08 -6.45 15.32
C THR A 95 0.43 -6.39 13.89
N THR A 96 0.87 -7.52 13.34
CA THR A 96 1.26 -7.65 11.93
C THR A 96 0.10 -8.27 11.13
N ILE A 97 -0.19 -7.73 9.96
CA ILE A 97 -1.26 -8.19 9.07
C ILE A 97 -0.61 -8.73 7.80
N GLY A 98 -0.41 -10.06 7.75
CA GLY A 98 0.30 -10.72 6.67
C GLY A 98 1.81 -10.47 6.69
N MET A 99 2.52 -11.23 5.89
CA MET A 99 3.92 -11.03 5.49
C MET A 99 4.04 -11.47 4.03
N TRP A 100 5.04 -10.95 3.33
CA TRP A 100 5.23 -11.21 1.90
C TRP A 100 5.21 -12.70 1.54
N ASP A 101 5.62 -13.59 2.45
CA ASP A 101 5.67 -15.05 2.31
C ASP A 101 4.66 -15.81 3.18
N SER A 102 3.87 -15.11 4.01
CA SER A 102 2.97 -15.71 5.01
C SER A 102 1.56 -15.14 4.91
N GLN A 103 0.89 -15.46 3.80
CA GLN A 103 -0.48 -15.02 3.53
C GLN A 103 -1.56 -15.92 4.16
N GLY A 104 -1.17 -17.04 4.76
CA GLY A 104 -2.07 -17.93 5.51
C GLY A 104 -2.18 -17.60 7.01
N GLY A 105 -1.45 -16.58 7.46
CA GLY A 105 -1.34 -16.16 8.85
C GLY A 105 0.10 -15.99 9.30
N VAL A 106 0.33 -15.07 10.22
CA VAL A 106 1.65 -14.78 10.80
C VAL A 106 1.64 -15.27 12.24
N PRO A 107 2.42 -16.32 12.58
CA PRO A 107 2.50 -16.80 13.97
C PRO A 107 3.01 -15.70 14.91
N PHE A 108 2.49 -15.64 16.09
CA PHE A 108 2.78 -14.67 17.16
C PHE A 108 2.38 -13.23 16.79
N ASN A 109 3.08 -12.56 15.89
CA ASN A 109 2.83 -11.14 15.60
C ASN A 109 1.45 -10.91 14.97
N GLY A 110 0.96 -11.85 14.16
CA GLY A 110 -0.40 -11.78 13.61
C GLY A 110 -1.49 -12.14 14.62
N ASP A 111 -1.15 -12.76 15.77
CA ASP A 111 -2.09 -13.13 16.81
C ASP A 111 -2.30 -11.99 17.85
N PHE A 112 -1.50 -10.91 17.77
CA PHE A 112 -1.73 -9.74 18.61
C PHE A 112 -2.98 -8.98 18.18
N PRO A 113 -3.76 -8.48 19.17
CA PRO A 113 -4.94 -7.67 18.88
C PRO A 113 -4.56 -6.26 18.46
N MET A 114 -5.36 -5.68 17.57
CA MET A 114 -5.30 -4.27 17.22
C MET A 114 -5.55 -3.39 18.44
N ASN A 115 -4.78 -2.33 18.59
CA ASN A 115 -4.95 -1.32 19.62
C ASN A 115 -5.02 0.08 19.01
N TYR A 116 -5.77 0.97 19.65
CA TYR A 116 -5.78 2.38 19.28
C TYR A 116 -4.42 3.06 19.49
N ASN A 117 -4.25 4.21 18.87
CA ASN A 117 -3.03 5.03 18.92
C ASN A 117 -1.80 4.29 18.38
N THR A 118 -2.01 3.46 17.38
CA THR A 118 -0.95 2.73 16.68
C THR A 118 -0.81 3.26 15.26
N VAL A 119 0.42 3.54 14.85
CA VAL A 119 0.77 3.88 13.46
C VAL A 119 1.17 2.60 12.74
N TYR A 120 0.70 2.46 11.52
CA TYR A 120 0.97 1.35 10.62
C TYR A 120 1.57 1.83 9.31
N ALA A 121 2.49 1.08 8.75
CA ALA A 121 2.76 1.08 7.32
C ALA A 121 1.68 0.21 6.67
N ILE A 122 0.79 0.83 5.90
CA ILE A 122 -0.29 0.17 5.17
C ILE A 122 0.27 -0.40 3.88
N GLU A 123 1.13 -1.40 4.05
CA GLU A 123 1.85 -2.07 2.96
C GLU A 123 1.05 -3.25 2.42
N LEU A 124 0.88 -3.26 1.11
CA LEU A 124 0.24 -4.35 0.38
C LEU A 124 0.54 -4.27 -1.13
N ASN A 125 0.21 -5.32 -1.84
CA ASN A 125 0.09 -5.25 -3.30
C ASN A 125 -1.12 -6.04 -3.79
N THR A 126 -1.54 -5.74 -5.01
CA THR A 126 -2.42 -6.59 -5.80
C THR A 126 -1.78 -6.92 -7.13
N LYS A 127 -2.04 -8.13 -7.64
CA LYS A 127 -1.53 -8.56 -8.95
C LYS A 127 -2.59 -8.29 -9.99
N VAL A 128 -2.24 -7.48 -10.98
CA VAL A 128 -3.12 -7.08 -12.09
C VAL A 128 -2.50 -7.54 -13.41
N PHE A 129 -3.29 -8.21 -14.25
CA PHE A 129 -2.86 -8.55 -15.59
C PHE A 129 -3.09 -7.37 -16.53
N ILE A 130 -2.04 -6.89 -17.15
CA ILE A 130 -2.07 -5.79 -18.12
C ILE A 130 -2.06 -6.37 -19.52
N GLU A 131 -3.20 -6.32 -20.20
CA GLU A 131 -3.39 -6.88 -21.55
C GLU A 131 -2.42 -6.25 -22.56
N GLU A 132 -2.21 -4.92 -22.49
CA GLU A 132 -1.33 -4.18 -23.38
C GLU A 132 0.13 -4.60 -23.25
N TRP A 133 0.51 -5.16 -22.12
CA TRP A 133 1.86 -5.67 -21.87
C TRP A 133 1.94 -7.19 -21.92
N ASN A 134 0.79 -7.86 -22.02
CA ASN A 134 0.66 -9.31 -21.88
C ASN A 134 1.43 -9.84 -20.66
N LYS A 135 1.24 -9.16 -19.52
CA LYS A 135 2.03 -9.40 -18.32
C LYS A 135 1.23 -9.12 -17.05
N GLU A 136 1.37 -9.98 -16.04
CA GLU A 136 0.92 -9.68 -14.68
C GLU A 136 1.95 -8.78 -14.00
N ILE A 137 1.50 -7.68 -13.41
CA ILE A 137 2.31 -6.76 -12.60
C ILE A 137 1.84 -6.79 -11.15
N ARG A 138 2.69 -6.31 -10.24
CA ARG A 138 2.30 -6.00 -8.86
C ARG A 138 2.12 -4.50 -8.73
N VAL A 139 0.95 -4.11 -8.26
CA VAL A 139 0.66 -2.73 -7.83
C VAL A 139 0.99 -2.68 -6.35
N MET A 140 2.17 -2.18 -6.03
CA MET A 140 2.71 -2.13 -4.67
C MET A 140 2.46 -0.75 -4.08
N LEU A 141 1.85 -0.70 -2.89
CA LEU A 141 1.44 0.52 -2.21
C LEU A 141 1.81 0.43 -0.73
N GLU A 142 2.28 1.55 -0.18
CA GLU A 142 2.56 1.67 1.23
C GLU A 142 2.45 3.11 1.69
N GLU A 143 1.63 3.31 2.71
CA GLU A 143 1.38 4.63 3.28
C GLU A 143 1.29 4.55 4.80
N ALA A 144 1.81 5.55 5.49
CA ALA A 144 1.62 5.64 6.93
C ALA A 144 0.16 5.98 7.27
N GLY A 145 -0.44 5.15 8.10
CA GLY A 145 -1.79 5.35 8.63
C GLY A 145 -1.83 5.20 10.15
N THR A 146 -2.81 5.80 10.79
CA THR A 146 -3.03 5.69 12.24
C THR A 146 -4.40 5.14 12.54
N PHE A 147 -4.46 4.23 13.52
CA PHE A 147 -5.69 3.67 14.05
C PHE A 147 -5.97 4.28 15.42
N GLU A 148 -7.03 5.07 15.51
CA GLU A 148 -7.44 5.86 16.67
C GLU A 148 -8.85 5.44 17.12
N GLU A 149 -9.32 5.94 18.27
CA GLU A 149 -10.70 5.69 18.73
C GLU A 149 -11.76 6.19 17.74
N THR A 150 -11.41 7.21 16.97
CA THR A 150 -12.28 7.77 15.91
C THR A 150 -12.26 6.99 14.60
N GLY A 151 -11.42 5.94 14.52
CA GLY A 151 -11.24 5.09 13.34
C GLY A 151 -9.85 5.20 12.73
N PHE A 152 -9.72 4.65 11.52
CA PHE A 152 -8.49 4.71 10.73
C PHE A 152 -8.42 6.00 9.89
N ARG A 153 -7.22 6.54 9.74
CA ARG A 153 -6.91 7.59 8.76
C ARG A 153 -5.47 7.50 8.27
N TYR A 154 -5.23 7.87 7.03
CA TYR A 154 -3.86 8.09 6.55
C TYR A 154 -3.26 9.35 7.17
N VAL A 155 -1.97 9.30 7.52
CA VAL A 155 -1.27 10.44 8.16
C VAL A 155 -1.13 11.62 7.20
N ASN A 156 -0.73 11.35 5.96
CA ASN A 156 -0.50 12.38 4.93
C ASN A 156 -1.26 12.08 3.61
N GLY A 157 -2.37 11.35 3.69
CA GLY A 157 -3.06 10.85 2.51
C GLY A 157 -2.46 9.55 1.98
N ARG A 158 -2.85 9.18 0.77
CA ARG A 158 -2.29 8.04 0.04
C ARG A 158 -2.15 8.35 -1.44
N GLN A 159 -1.33 7.59 -2.13
CA GLN A 159 -1.22 7.70 -3.57
C GLN A 159 -2.52 7.28 -4.26
N THR A 160 -3.11 8.19 -5.04
CA THR A 160 -4.34 7.96 -5.84
C THR A 160 -4.14 8.22 -7.32
N LYS A 161 -2.94 8.64 -7.72
CA LYS A 161 -2.52 8.88 -9.10
C LYS A 161 -1.07 8.49 -9.27
N LEU A 162 -0.71 7.97 -10.43
CA LEU A 162 0.69 7.71 -10.73
C LEU A 162 1.49 9.02 -10.83
N ILE A 163 2.67 9.03 -10.22
CA ILE A 163 3.64 10.10 -10.42
C ILE A 163 4.12 10.03 -11.87
N LEU A 164 4.16 11.16 -12.56
CA LEU A 164 4.60 11.20 -13.95
C LEU A 164 6.06 11.61 -14.04
N ILE A 165 6.88 10.77 -14.66
CA ILE A 165 8.26 11.06 -14.98
C ILE A 165 8.33 11.31 -16.48
N GLY A 166 8.70 12.54 -16.86
CA GLY A 166 8.82 12.92 -18.26
C GLY A 166 9.89 13.99 -18.45
N ASP A 167 10.24 14.26 -19.70
CA ASP A 167 11.11 15.39 -20.06
C ASP A 167 10.33 16.70 -19.82
N GLN A 168 10.12 17.03 -18.57
CA GLN A 168 9.69 18.36 -18.19
C GLN A 168 10.87 19.30 -18.42
N ARG A 169 11.01 19.78 -19.64
CA ARG A 169 11.76 21.02 -19.84
C ARG A 169 11.05 22.07 -19.02
N VAL A 170 11.57 22.27 -17.81
CA VAL A 170 11.19 23.40 -16.97
C VAL A 170 11.44 24.65 -17.82
N HIS A 171 10.40 25.21 -18.41
CA HIS A 171 10.42 26.59 -18.86
C HIS A 171 10.55 27.42 -17.57
N LEU A 172 11.79 27.60 -17.13
CA LEU A 172 12.11 28.73 -16.28
C LEU A 172 11.82 29.94 -17.18
N GLY A 173 10.60 30.48 -17.00
CA GLY A 173 10.21 31.73 -17.63
C GLY A 173 11.24 32.80 -17.29
N ASN A 174 11.77 33.46 -18.30
CA ASN A 174 12.56 34.69 -18.19
C ASN A 174 11.75 35.77 -17.50
#